data_694d963a961cfb816830ed7dd497723f
#
_entry.id   694d963a961cfb816830ed7dd497723f
#
_cell.length_a   1.000
_cell.length_b   1.000
_cell.length_c   1.000
_cell.angle_alpha   90.00
_cell.angle_beta   90.00
_cell.angle_gamma   90.00
#
_symmetry.space_group_name_H-M   'P 1'
#
loop_
_entity.id
_entity.type
_entity.pdbx_description
1 polymer ?
#
loop_
_entity_poly.entity_id
_entity_poly.type
_entity_poly.pdbx_seq_one_letter_code
_entity_poly.pdbx_strand_id
1 'polypeptide(L)'
;AGIQWSKVPFPLLIHPAANQSYILEDFTFNLINSLEFLNDRYASLMVSWDMNGKIFNRIPLLKKLKWREFIGVNMLWGTLTDKNNPAKSNYSDGELFYFPGHFNKDGVYESNTYVMDSKTPYVELRMGIHNIFKLVHVEYIRRLTYLNHPDINKDGFRFMVRVTF
;
A
#
# COMPACT_ATOMS: atom_id res chain seq x y z
N ALA A 1 12.95 -3.67 4.73
CA ALA A 1 12.98 -2.93 5.99
C ALA A 1 13.98 -1.79 5.90
N GLY A 2 13.75 -0.69 6.65
CA GLY A 2 14.63 0.46 6.69
C GLY A 2 14.51 1.25 7.99
N ILE A 3 15.58 1.97 8.32
CA ILE A 3 15.65 2.83 9.50
C ILE A 3 16.37 4.12 9.12
N GLN A 4 15.74 5.26 9.45
CA GLN A 4 16.34 6.59 9.37
C GLN A 4 16.77 7.03 10.75
N TRP A 5 18.09 7.16 10.96
CA TRP A 5 18.65 7.47 12.29
C TRP A 5 18.69 8.97 12.60
N SER A 6 18.76 9.82 11.56
CA SER A 6 18.90 11.26 11.71
C SER A 6 17.54 11.95 11.87
N LYS A 7 17.52 13.15 12.43
CA LYS A 7 16.42 14.09 12.32
C LYS A 7 16.40 14.61 10.87
N VAL A 8 15.28 14.46 10.20
CA VAL A 8 15.12 14.86 8.78
C VAL A 8 13.74 15.47 8.56
N PRO A 9 13.61 16.45 7.64
CA PRO A 9 12.31 16.96 7.22
C PRO A 9 11.49 15.87 6.51
N PHE A 10 10.15 16.02 6.51
CA PHE A 10 9.25 14.99 6.02
C PHE A 10 9.54 14.49 4.57
N PRO A 11 10.03 15.31 3.63
CA PRO A 11 10.32 14.82 2.28
C PRO A 11 11.46 13.79 2.22
N LEU A 12 12.27 13.72 3.27
CA LEU A 12 13.36 12.74 3.39
C LEU A 12 12.99 11.53 4.26
N LEU A 13 11.78 11.50 4.80
CA LEU A 13 11.26 10.32 5.50
C LEU A 13 10.96 9.19 4.51
N ILE A 14 10.87 8.00 5.05
CA ILE A 14 10.60 6.80 4.26
C ILE A 14 9.10 6.72 4.00
N HIS A 15 8.73 6.69 2.72
CA HIS A 15 7.36 6.44 2.30
C HIS A 15 7.23 5.08 1.65
N PRO A 16 6.11 4.36 1.88
CA PRO A 16 5.87 3.11 1.19
C PRO A 16 5.69 3.35 -0.31
N ALA A 17 6.17 2.40 -1.12
CA ALA A 17 5.92 2.42 -2.55
C ALA A 17 4.43 2.21 -2.83
N ALA A 18 3.70 3.28 -3.13
CA ALA A 18 2.27 3.29 -3.37
C ALA A 18 1.96 3.33 -4.88
N ASN A 19 1.19 2.35 -5.35
CA ASN A 19 0.70 2.31 -6.72
C ASN A 19 -0.70 2.90 -6.80
N GLN A 20 -0.84 4.05 -7.44
CA GLN A 20 -2.12 4.71 -7.64
C GLN A 20 -2.71 4.49 -9.05
N SER A 21 -1.99 3.77 -9.90
CA SER A 21 -2.47 3.43 -11.23
C SER A 21 -3.38 2.21 -11.21
N TYR A 22 -4.13 2.00 -12.29
CA TYR A 22 -4.89 0.76 -12.50
C TYR A 22 -4.00 -0.38 -13.01
N ILE A 23 -2.76 -0.09 -13.38
CA ILE A 23 -1.78 -1.08 -13.83
C ILE A 23 -1.12 -1.67 -12.59
N LEU A 24 -1.04 -2.99 -12.55
CA LEU A 24 -0.39 -3.71 -11.46
C LEU A 24 1.13 -3.52 -11.54
N GLU A 25 1.73 -3.11 -10.45
CA GLU A 25 3.18 -2.96 -10.30
C GLU A 25 3.69 -3.91 -9.22
N ASP A 26 4.81 -4.55 -9.51
CA ASP A 26 5.45 -5.46 -8.56
C ASP A 26 6.02 -4.66 -7.37
N PHE A 27 5.97 -5.25 -6.18
CA PHE A 27 6.53 -4.70 -4.94
C PHE A 27 5.94 -3.36 -4.48
N THR A 28 4.68 -3.07 -4.84
CA THR A 28 3.97 -1.86 -4.41
C THR A 28 2.74 -2.18 -3.56
N PHE A 29 2.34 -1.21 -2.76
CA PHE A 29 1.04 -1.20 -2.10
C PHE A 29 0.02 -0.53 -3.03
N ASN A 30 -1.14 -1.13 -3.19
CA ASN A 30 -2.09 -0.73 -4.21
C ASN A 30 -3.21 0.19 -3.71
N LEU A 31 -3.40 0.28 -2.38
CA LEU A 31 -4.47 1.06 -1.77
C LEU A 31 -3.96 2.06 -0.71
N ILE A 32 -2.64 2.25 -0.59
CA ILE A 32 -2.06 3.36 0.16
C ILE A 32 -2.08 4.61 -0.71
N ASN A 33 -2.58 5.71 -0.19
CA ASN A 33 -2.48 7.01 -0.85
C ASN A 33 -1.04 7.56 -0.79
N SER A 34 -0.71 8.44 -1.74
CA SER A 34 0.59 9.12 -1.73
C SER A 34 0.75 9.91 -0.43
N LEU A 35 1.90 9.73 0.25
CA LEU A 35 2.24 10.36 1.53
C LEU A 35 1.26 10.05 2.68
N GLU A 36 0.39 9.05 2.56
CA GLU A 36 -0.51 8.65 3.64
C GLU A 36 0.25 8.23 4.89
N PHE A 37 1.35 7.48 4.73
CA PHE A 37 2.21 7.07 5.83
C PHE A 37 3.64 7.54 5.61
N LEU A 38 4.18 8.26 6.57
CA LEU A 38 5.59 8.64 6.63
C LEU A 38 6.23 7.98 7.84
N ASN A 39 7.35 7.31 7.62
CA ASN A 39 8.01 6.51 8.62
C ASN A 39 9.50 6.84 8.70
N ASP A 40 10.08 6.78 9.88
CA ASP A 40 11.53 6.73 10.06
C ASP A 40 12.04 5.30 10.30
N ARG A 41 11.11 4.36 10.57
CA ARG A 41 11.41 2.92 10.66
C ARG A 41 10.27 2.16 10.01
N TYR A 42 10.61 1.19 9.17
CA TYR A 42 9.59 0.34 8.54
C TYR A 42 10.11 -1.06 8.26
N ALA A 43 9.16 -1.98 8.17
CA ALA A 43 9.35 -3.29 7.60
C ALA A 43 8.15 -3.61 6.69
N SER A 44 8.40 -4.15 5.51
CA SER A 44 7.35 -4.60 4.60
C SER A 44 7.52 -6.07 4.29
N LEU A 45 6.41 -6.76 4.15
CA LEU A 45 6.33 -8.16 3.74
C LEU A 45 5.28 -8.26 2.65
N MET A 46 5.67 -8.82 1.51
CA MET A 46 4.76 -9.11 0.40
C MET A 46 4.86 -10.59 0.08
N VAL A 47 3.76 -11.30 0.25
CA VAL A 47 3.66 -12.73 -0.01
C VAL A 47 2.63 -12.93 -1.11
N SER A 48 2.98 -13.71 -2.11
CA SER A 48 2.09 -14.06 -3.20
C SER A 48 2.18 -15.54 -3.52
N TRP A 49 1.05 -16.12 -3.88
CA TRP A 49 0.93 -17.52 -4.27
C TRP A 49 0.08 -17.66 -5.52
N ASP A 50 0.72 -18.09 -6.59
CA ASP A 50 0.04 -18.50 -7.81
C ASP A 50 -0.32 -19.98 -7.69
N MET A 51 -1.60 -20.27 -7.64
CA MET A 51 -2.12 -21.62 -7.38
C MET A 51 -2.09 -22.50 -8.65
N ASN A 52 -1.68 -21.95 -9.79
CA ASN A 52 -1.50 -22.68 -11.06
C ASN A 52 -2.75 -23.48 -11.51
N GLY A 53 -3.95 -22.98 -11.27
CA GLY A 53 -5.18 -23.63 -11.65
C GLY A 53 -5.60 -24.78 -10.72
N LYS A 54 -5.09 -24.82 -9.49
CA LYS A 54 -5.40 -25.89 -8.53
C LYS A 54 -6.91 -26.08 -8.29
N ILE A 55 -7.67 -24.99 -8.32
CA ILE A 55 -9.12 -25.00 -8.18
C ILE A 55 -9.79 -25.04 -9.57
N PHE A 56 -9.41 -24.12 -10.47
CA PHE A 56 -10.05 -23.97 -11.78
C PHE A 56 -9.91 -25.21 -12.66
N ASN A 57 -8.82 -25.97 -12.56
CA ASN A 57 -8.64 -27.21 -13.30
C ASN A 57 -9.60 -28.34 -12.86
N ARG A 58 -10.28 -28.20 -11.72
CA ARG A 58 -11.31 -29.14 -11.27
C ARG A 58 -12.66 -28.88 -11.94
N ILE A 59 -12.84 -27.68 -12.50
CA ILE A 59 -14.08 -27.30 -13.18
C ILE A 59 -13.88 -27.48 -14.70
N PRO A 60 -14.62 -28.40 -15.35
CA PRO A 60 -14.35 -28.80 -16.75
C PRO A 60 -14.28 -27.64 -17.75
N LEU A 61 -15.13 -26.60 -17.57
CA LEU A 61 -15.17 -25.44 -18.43
C LEU A 61 -13.95 -24.54 -18.20
N LEU A 62 -13.61 -24.23 -16.93
CA LEU A 62 -12.48 -23.35 -16.57
C LEU A 62 -11.13 -23.99 -16.89
N LYS A 63 -11.04 -25.33 -16.78
CA LYS A 63 -9.85 -26.09 -17.17
C LYS A 63 -9.43 -25.81 -18.62
N LYS A 64 -10.38 -25.65 -19.55
CA LYS A 64 -10.09 -25.35 -20.96
C LYS A 64 -9.52 -23.94 -21.15
N LEU A 65 -9.87 -22.99 -20.26
CA LEU A 65 -9.41 -21.61 -20.32
C LEU A 65 -7.98 -21.45 -19.79
N LYS A 66 -7.46 -22.44 -19.05
CA LYS A 66 -6.11 -22.41 -18.43
C LYS A 66 -5.89 -21.20 -17.53
N TRP A 67 -6.94 -20.67 -16.94
CA TRP A 67 -6.85 -19.60 -15.95
C TRP A 67 -6.19 -20.09 -14.68
N ARG A 68 -5.49 -19.18 -13.98
CA ARG A 68 -4.78 -19.46 -12.74
C ARG A 68 -5.26 -18.56 -11.64
N GLU A 69 -5.53 -19.15 -10.49
CA GLU A 69 -5.87 -18.40 -9.30
C GLU A 69 -4.62 -17.83 -8.65
N PHE A 70 -4.75 -16.62 -8.18
CA PHE A 70 -3.71 -15.89 -7.46
C PHE A 70 -4.26 -15.41 -6.13
N ILE A 71 -3.46 -15.49 -5.08
CA ILE A 71 -3.70 -14.87 -3.80
C ILE A 71 -2.41 -14.24 -3.27
N GLY A 72 -2.52 -13.05 -2.67
CA GLY A 72 -1.38 -12.37 -2.08
C GLY A 72 -1.77 -11.54 -0.88
N VAL A 73 -0.81 -11.27 -0.03
CA VAL A 73 -0.95 -10.38 1.13
C VAL A 73 0.24 -9.45 1.16
N ASN A 74 -0.01 -8.15 1.24
CA ASN A 74 0.99 -7.13 1.46
C ASN A 74 0.81 -6.54 2.85
N MET A 75 1.89 -6.45 3.61
CA MET A 75 1.91 -5.92 4.96
C MET A 75 3.00 -4.86 5.09
N LEU A 76 2.70 -3.78 5.81
CA LEU A 76 3.65 -2.73 6.16
C LEU A 76 3.55 -2.46 7.66
N TRP A 77 4.67 -2.54 8.35
CA TRP A 77 4.85 -2.00 9.69
C TRP A 77 5.67 -0.73 9.58
N GLY A 78 5.25 0.30 10.26
CA GLY A 78 5.96 1.56 10.28
C GLY A 78 5.82 2.28 11.61
N THR A 79 6.79 3.11 11.91
CA THR A 79 6.75 4.03 13.05
C THR A 79 7.41 5.34 12.69
N LEU A 80 7.03 6.40 13.41
CA LEU A 80 7.65 7.70 13.32
C LEU A 80 8.02 8.16 14.72
N THR A 81 9.30 8.36 14.96
CA THR A 81 9.79 8.86 16.27
C THR A 81 9.45 10.33 16.43
N ASP A 82 9.32 10.75 17.69
CA ASP A 82 8.93 12.13 18.04
C ASP A 82 9.89 13.18 17.46
N LYS A 83 11.16 12.85 17.30
CA LYS A 83 12.17 13.75 16.70
C LYS A 83 11.91 14.09 15.23
N ASN A 84 11.24 13.20 14.50
CA ASN A 84 10.89 13.33 13.09
C ASN A 84 9.41 13.66 12.87
N ASN A 85 8.63 13.75 13.96
CA ASN A 85 7.23 14.08 13.92
C ASN A 85 7.01 15.59 14.12
N PRO A 86 6.62 16.36 13.10
CA PRO A 86 6.42 17.79 13.23
C PRO A 86 5.39 18.17 14.29
N ALA A 87 4.38 17.33 14.55
CA ALA A 87 3.36 17.61 15.55
C ALA A 87 3.86 17.45 17.02
N LYS A 88 5.01 16.81 17.23
CA LYS A 88 5.58 16.54 18.55
C LYS A 88 6.92 17.20 18.80
N SER A 89 7.68 17.50 17.74
CA SER A 89 8.93 18.25 17.88
C SER A 89 8.63 19.74 18.10
N ASN A 90 9.48 20.42 18.86
CA ASN A 90 9.37 21.87 18.99
C ASN A 90 9.59 22.53 17.64
N TYR A 91 8.58 23.12 17.07
CA TYR A 91 8.61 23.83 15.76
C TYR A 91 9.52 25.06 15.74
N SER A 92 10.02 25.49 16.90
CA SER A 92 10.91 26.65 17.00
C SER A 92 12.17 26.57 16.14
N ASP A 93 12.58 25.36 15.76
CA ASP A 93 13.85 25.15 15.04
C ASP A 93 13.72 25.29 13.52
N GLY A 94 12.51 25.36 12.96
CA GLY A 94 12.29 25.48 11.50
C GLY A 94 12.84 24.34 10.63
N GLU A 95 13.40 23.30 11.27
CA GLU A 95 14.06 22.19 10.57
C GLU A 95 13.09 21.13 10.01
N LEU A 96 11.88 21.03 10.59
CA LEU A 96 10.84 20.13 10.12
C LEU A 96 9.71 20.92 9.46
N PHE A 97 9.38 20.57 8.23
CA PHE A 97 8.20 21.11 7.57
C PHE A 97 6.93 20.45 8.12
N TYR A 98 5.79 21.15 8.05
CA TYR A 98 4.49 20.52 8.31
C TYR A 98 4.24 19.37 7.35
N PHE A 99 3.53 18.34 7.83
CA PHE A 99 3.07 17.29 6.94
C PHE A 99 2.14 17.87 5.87
N PRO A 100 2.10 17.24 4.68
CA PRO A 100 1.15 17.63 3.65
C PRO A 100 -0.29 17.59 4.16
N GLY A 101 -1.07 18.58 3.79
CA GLY A 101 -2.46 18.68 4.21
C GLY A 101 -3.16 19.83 3.49
N HIS A 102 -4.37 20.12 3.92
CA HIS A 102 -5.20 21.19 3.39
C HIS A 102 -5.94 21.88 4.52
N PHE A 103 -6.46 23.07 4.25
CA PHE A 103 -7.39 23.74 5.17
C PHE A 103 -8.82 23.29 4.85
N ASN A 104 -9.54 22.84 5.88
CA ASN A 104 -10.95 22.51 5.73
C ASN A 104 -11.82 23.79 5.63
N LYS A 105 -13.13 23.61 5.47
CA LYS A 105 -14.09 24.73 5.30
C LYS A 105 -14.11 25.70 6.50
N ASP A 106 -13.71 25.23 7.67
CA ASP A 106 -13.66 25.99 8.92
C ASP A 106 -12.29 26.65 9.15
N GLY A 107 -11.37 26.54 8.19
CA GLY A 107 -10.02 27.10 8.27
C GLY A 107 -9.05 26.29 9.15
N VAL A 108 -9.42 25.08 9.54
CA VAL A 108 -8.55 24.18 10.32
C VAL A 108 -7.67 23.38 9.37
N TYR A 109 -6.36 23.31 9.69
CA TYR A 109 -5.43 22.51 8.92
C TYR A 109 -5.60 21.01 9.20
N GLU A 110 -5.89 20.24 8.17
CA GLU A 110 -6.03 18.78 8.22
C GLU A 110 -4.89 18.14 7.43
N SER A 111 -4.12 17.28 8.10
CA SER A 111 -3.03 16.54 7.46
C SER A 111 -3.57 15.34 6.69
N ASN A 112 -3.02 15.13 5.48
CA ASN A 112 -3.25 13.92 4.69
C ASN A 112 -2.29 12.78 5.07
N THR A 113 -1.38 13.04 6.01
CA THR A 113 -0.36 12.10 6.49
C THR A 113 -0.71 11.63 7.89
N TYR A 114 -0.60 10.33 8.09
CA TYR A 114 -0.88 9.67 9.36
C TYR A 114 0.37 8.95 9.87
N VAL A 115 0.54 8.97 11.19
CA VAL A 115 1.58 8.18 11.85
C VAL A 115 1.02 6.79 12.11
N MET A 116 1.75 5.77 11.67
CA MET A 116 1.35 4.38 11.90
C MET A 116 1.46 4.01 13.39
N ASP A 117 0.50 3.21 13.84
CA ASP A 117 0.61 2.55 15.14
C ASP A 117 1.60 1.38 15.03
N SER A 118 2.60 1.36 15.92
CA SER A 118 3.62 0.31 15.96
C SER A 118 3.07 -1.11 16.17
N LYS A 119 1.86 -1.23 16.72
CA LYS A 119 1.20 -2.51 17.00
C LYS A 119 0.28 -2.97 15.88
N THR A 120 -0.14 -2.06 14.99
CA THR A 120 -1.12 -2.33 13.95
C THR A 120 -0.48 -2.18 12.58
N PRO A 121 -0.15 -3.28 11.88
CA PRO A 121 0.35 -3.17 10.51
C PRO A 121 -0.73 -2.70 9.55
N TYR A 122 -0.33 -2.00 8.50
CA TYR A 122 -1.15 -1.88 7.31
C TYR A 122 -1.19 -3.23 6.59
N VAL A 123 -2.37 -3.66 6.18
CA VAL A 123 -2.57 -4.94 5.49
C VAL A 123 -3.52 -4.77 4.31
N GLU A 124 -3.13 -5.28 3.16
CA GLU A 124 -3.99 -5.47 2.00
C GLU A 124 -3.95 -6.91 1.51
N LEU A 125 -5.13 -7.44 1.19
CA LEU A 125 -5.32 -8.75 0.58
C LEU A 125 -5.47 -8.57 -0.93
N ARG A 126 -4.81 -9.41 -1.70
CA ARG A 126 -4.89 -9.47 -3.17
C ARG A 126 -5.45 -10.81 -3.59
N MET A 127 -6.42 -10.81 -4.48
CA MET A 127 -7.00 -12.03 -5.07
C MET A 127 -7.18 -11.79 -6.56
N GLY A 128 -6.83 -12.77 -7.38
CA GLY A 128 -6.86 -12.52 -8.80
C GLY A 128 -6.98 -13.76 -9.67
N ILE A 129 -7.17 -13.48 -10.94
CA ILE A 129 -7.15 -14.46 -12.02
C ILE A 129 -6.06 -14.05 -12.99
N HIS A 130 -5.10 -14.92 -13.13
CA HIS A 130 -3.98 -14.77 -14.03
C HIS A 130 -4.15 -15.64 -15.27
N ASN A 131 -3.35 -15.37 -16.29
CA ASN A 131 -3.33 -16.13 -17.54
C ASN A 131 -4.63 -16.08 -18.34
N ILE A 132 -5.41 -15.01 -18.22
CA ILE A 132 -6.59 -14.77 -19.05
C ILE A 132 -6.08 -14.53 -20.47
N PHE A 133 -6.53 -15.34 -21.43
CA PHE A 133 -6.03 -15.35 -22.82
C PHE A 133 -4.49 -15.42 -22.95
N LYS A 134 -3.80 -15.99 -21.93
CA LYS A 134 -2.33 -16.07 -21.83
C LYS A 134 -1.60 -14.74 -21.66
N LEU A 135 -2.30 -13.63 -21.47
CA LEU A 135 -1.72 -12.29 -21.46
C LEU A 135 -2.17 -11.46 -20.26
N VAL A 136 -3.46 -11.54 -19.90
CA VAL A 136 -4.06 -10.61 -18.96
C VAL A 136 -4.11 -11.21 -17.57
N HIS A 137 -3.76 -10.39 -16.58
CA HIS A 137 -3.89 -10.66 -15.16
C HIS A 137 -4.82 -9.60 -14.57
N VAL A 138 -5.77 -10.03 -13.76
CA VAL A 138 -6.72 -9.15 -13.06
C VAL A 138 -6.68 -9.48 -11.59
N GLU A 139 -6.45 -8.49 -10.76
CA GLU A 139 -6.44 -8.64 -9.31
C GLU A 139 -7.44 -7.69 -8.66
N TYR A 140 -8.19 -8.22 -7.73
CA TYR A 140 -8.97 -7.47 -6.77
C TYR A 140 -8.17 -7.32 -5.48
N ILE A 141 -8.08 -6.09 -4.98
CA ILE A 141 -7.31 -5.77 -3.79
C ILE A 141 -8.27 -5.21 -2.74
N ARG A 142 -8.12 -5.68 -1.51
CA ARG A 142 -8.91 -5.23 -0.36
C ARG A 142 -8.01 -4.79 0.77
N ARG A 143 -8.17 -3.55 1.21
CA ARG A 143 -7.55 -3.00 2.40
C ARG A 143 -8.23 -3.53 3.64
N LEU A 144 -7.46 -4.03 4.63
CA LEU A 144 -7.99 -4.68 5.83
C LEU A 144 -7.81 -3.85 7.10
N THR A 145 -6.86 -2.91 7.12
CA THR A 145 -6.55 -2.08 8.28
C THR A 145 -6.56 -0.59 7.94
N TYR A 146 -6.57 0.28 8.94
CA TYR A 146 -6.64 1.75 8.76
C TYR A 146 -7.81 2.19 7.89
N LEU A 147 -8.99 1.61 8.12
CA LEU A 147 -10.18 1.84 7.30
C LEU A 147 -10.91 3.15 7.61
N ASN A 148 -10.47 3.87 8.62
CA ASN A 148 -11.13 5.10 9.13
C ASN A 148 -10.45 6.39 8.63
N HIS A 149 -9.37 6.30 7.84
CA HIS A 149 -8.76 7.48 7.24
C HIS A 149 -9.70 8.07 6.19
N PRO A 150 -9.78 9.40 6.06
CA PRO A 150 -10.55 10.04 5.00
C PRO A 150 -9.92 9.75 3.62
N ASP A 151 -10.75 9.85 2.60
CA ASP A 151 -10.36 9.80 1.18
C ASP A 151 -9.56 8.55 0.76
N ILE A 152 -9.72 7.44 1.49
CA ILE A 152 -9.06 6.17 1.15
C ILE A 152 -9.93 5.28 0.26
N ASN A 153 -9.27 4.57 -0.62
CA ASN A 153 -9.86 3.43 -1.31
C ASN A 153 -9.77 2.18 -0.42
N LYS A 154 -10.93 1.57 -0.11
CA LYS A 154 -10.99 0.33 0.68
C LYS A 154 -10.79 -0.90 -0.17
N ASP A 155 -11.02 -0.79 -1.44
CA ASP A 155 -10.83 -1.85 -2.44
C ASP A 155 -10.59 -1.27 -3.84
N GLY A 156 -10.13 -2.10 -4.74
CA GLY A 156 -9.88 -1.70 -6.11
C GLY A 156 -9.46 -2.88 -6.99
N PHE A 157 -9.49 -2.65 -8.29
CA PHE A 157 -8.99 -3.59 -9.28
C PHE A 157 -7.68 -3.09 -9.88
N ARG A 158 -6.80 -4.04 -10.19
CA ARG A 158 -5.54 -3.78 -10.91
C ARG A 158 -5.41 -4.77 -12.05
N PHE A 159 -4.80 -4.33 -13.11
CA PHE A 159 -4.63 -5.09 -14.34
C PHE A 159 -3.16 -5.14 -14.72
N MET A 160 -2.74 -6.26 -15.28
CA MET A 160 -1.41 -6.39 -15.87
C MET A 160 -1.51 -7.16 -17.17
N VAL A 161 -0.72 -6.74 -18.15
CA VAL A 161 -0.52 -7.49 -19.38
C VAL A 161 0.89 -8.04 -19.36
N ARG A 162 1.01 -9.37 -19.25
CA ARG A 162 2.30 -10.08 -19.20
C ARG A 162 2.16 -11.38 -19.98
N VAL A 163 3.04 -11.60 -20.94
CA VAL A 163 3.10 -12.89 -21.64
C VAL A 163 3.69 -13.93 -20.67
N THR A 164 2.93 -15.02 -20.45
CA THR A 164 3.39 -16.16 -19.64
C THR A 164 3.63 -17.32 -20.60
N PHE A 165 4.87 -17.73 -20.72
CA PHE A 165 5.27 -18.87 -21.55
C PHE A 165 5.12 -20.19 -20.79
#